data_2589b8af848a0f92190377011225cf9c
#
_entry.id   2589b8af848a0f92190377011225cf9c
#
_cell.length_a   1.000
_cell.length_b   1.000
_cell.length_c   1.000
_cell.angle_alpha   90.00
_cell.angle_beta   90.00
_cell.angle_gamma   90.00
#
_symmetry.space_group_name_H-M   'P 1'
#
loop_
_entity.id
_entity.type
_entity.pdbx_description
1 polymer ?
#
loop_
_entity_poly.entity_id
_entity_poly.type
_entity_poly.pdbx_seq_one_letter_code
_entity_poly.pdbx_strand_id
1 'polypeptide(L)'
;MAYSLSLLQRVTVSDIQLDTFPHVVIENALPGDLCDQLRASYPSLESQGVDASADNLRWSTKARDIDKIPNLSSLWIEMVQFHTSQKFLDQVLTLFAQPLRELFPTRFSGALALTQQRAVVRDHKNLSPGQLALDAQISGNTPVKTPGAPRGVHFDAPNALYGGLYYLRDDNDDSLGGDLQIWKWKDRYSHEKKSGEYREGVRLRHVELVKTVPYKANTFVFFINSIDSLHAVTTRQATPHTRKFLNLLADSDQNFFDLKASPHLRIRNALRRRLFHTD
;
A
#
# COMPACT_ATOMS: atom_id res chain seq x y z
N MET A 1 4.24 22.46 -20.59
CA MET A 1 3.85 22.65 -19.16
C MET A 1 4.39 21.44 -18.41
N ALA A 2 5.16 21.66 -17.36
CA ALA A 2 5.62 20.54 -16.53
C ALA A 2 4.40 19.97 -15.78
N TYR A 3 4.02 18.73 -16.07
CA TYR A 3 2.96 18.05 -15.34
C TYR A 3 3.41 17.79 -13.89
N SER A 4 2.49 17.97 -12.94
CA SER A 4 2.74 17.50 -11.57
C SER A 4 2.61 15.98 -11.55
N LEU A 5 3.65 15.30 -11.08
CA LEU A 5 3.66 13.83 -10.93
C LEU A 5 2.89 13.35 -9.69
N SER A 6 2.46 14.26 -8.82
CA SER A 6 1.78 13.86 -7.58
C SER A 6 0.43 13.22 -7.84
N LEU A 7 0.25 12.00 -7.37
CA LEU A 7 -1.05 11.30 -7.35
C LEU A 7 -2.07 11.97 -6.40
N LEU A 8 -1.62 12.86 -5.51
CA LEU A 8 -2.46 13.63 -4.59
C LEU A 8 -2.67 15.09 -5.04
N GLN A 9 -2.19 15.49 -6.23
CA GLN A 9 -2.20 16.90 -6.67
C GLN A 9 -3.59 17.54 -6.70
N ARG A 10 -4.64 16.76 -6.89
CA ARG A 10 -6.03 17.23 -6.99
C ARG A 10 -6.84 16.97 -5.72
N VAL A 11 -6.22 16.36 -4.71
CA VAL A 11 -6.89 15.99 -3.47
C VAL A 11 -6.94 17.17 -2.52
N THR A 12 -8.09 17.37 -1.94
CA THR A 12 -8.33 18.33 -0.86
C THR A 12 -8.74 17.59 0.43
N VAL A 13 -8.74 18.27 1.55
CA VAL A 13 -9.17 17.68 2.83
C VAL A 13 -10.61 17.18 2.78
N SER A 14 -11.48 17.82 1.97
CA SER A 14 -12.88 17.41 1.81
C SER A 14 -13.07 16.09 1.03
N ASP A 15 -12.06 15.63 0.32
CA ASP A 15 -12.12 14.35 -0.40
C ASP A 15 -11.80 13.14 0.50
N ILE A 16 -11.27 13.40 1.70
CA ILE A 16 -10.91 12.34 2.65
C ILE A 16 -12.17 11.74 3.27
N GLN A 17 -12.38 10.46 3.01
CA GLN A 17 -13.43 9.66 3.61
C GLN A 17 -12.98 9.16 4.98
N LEU A 18 -13.86 9.30 6.00
CA LEU A 18 -13.57 8.96 7.40
C LEU A 18 -14.54 7.91 7.97
N ASP A 19 -15.49 7.43 7.17
CA ASP A 19 -16.56 6.52 7.57
C ASP A 19 -16.07 5.13 8.02
N THR A 20 -14.88 4.72 7.55
CA THR A 20 -14.21 3.48 7.93
C THR A 20 -12.85 3.76 8.55
N PHE A 21 -11.97 4.31 7.78
CA PHE A 21 -10.63 4.80 8.14
C PHE A 21 -10.27 5.93 7.16
N PRO A 22 -9.31 6.82 7.50
CA PRO A 22 -8.96 7.92 6.62
C PRO A 22 -8.40 7.42 5.28
N HIS A 23 -9.16 7.62 4.19
CA HIS A 23 -8.77 7.21 2.85
C HIS A 23 -9.32 8.14 1.77
N VAL A 24 -8.73 8.07 0.58
CA VAL A 24 -9.23 8.68 -0.65
C VAL A 24 -9.24 7.67 -1.77
N VAL A 25 -10.21 7.80 -2.68
CA VAL A 25 -10.28 7.06 -3.94
C VAL A 25 -10.42 8.08 -5.05
N ILE A 26 -9.43 8.15 -5.92
CA ILE A 26 -9.31 9.17 -6.94
C ILE A 26 -9.32 8.50 -8.30
N GLU A 27 -10.34 8.75 -9.10
CA GLU A 27 -10.34 8.42 -10.51
C GLU A 27 -9.66 9.53 -11.32
N ASN A 28 -8.97 9.16 -12.39
CA ASN A 28 -8.17 10.08 -13.22
C ASN A 28 -7.16 10.88 -12.36
N ALA A 29 -6.41 10.18 -11.51
CA ALA A 29 -5.47 10.79 -10.57
C ALA A 29 -4.36 11.60 -11.26
N LEU A 30 -3.94 11.17 -12.45
CA LEU A 30 -3.03 11.92 -13.33
C LEU A 30 -3.76 12.37 -14.62
N PRO A 31 -3.21 13.35 -15.36
CA PRO A 31 -3.63 13.61 -16.73
C PRO A 31 -3.61 12.33 -17.57
N GLY A 32 -4.59 12.16 -18.47
CA GLY A 32 -4.77 10.92 -19.24
C GLY A 32 -3.52 10.54 -20.05
N ASP A 33 -2.95 11.52 -20.75
CA ASP A 33 -1.73 11.37 -21.54
C ASP A 33 -0.52 10.91 -20.70
N LEU A 34 -0.42 11.37 -19.47
CA LEU A 34 0.65 10.97 -18.54
C LEU A 34 0.42 9.51 -18.05
N CYS A 35 -0.82 9.15 -17.73
CA CYS A 35 -1.18 7.77 -17.39
C CYS A 35 -0.86 6.82 -18.55
N ASP A 36 -1.21 7.20 -19.79
CA ASP A 36 -0.97 6.39 -20.96
C ASP A 36 0.53 6.19 -21.24
N GLN A 37 1.36 7.23 -21.04
CA GLN A 37 2.82 7.12 -21.12
C GLN A 37 3.38 6.15 -20.05
N LEU A 38 2.90 6.23 -18.81
CA LEU A 38 3.30 5.30 -17.74
C LEU A 38 2.91 3.86 -18.07
N ARG A 39 1.71 3.64 -18.60
CA ARG A 39 1.24 2.32 -19.02
C ARG A 39 2.06 1.75 -20.16
N ALA A 40 2.28 2.56 -21.22
CA ALA A 40 3.05 2.16 -22.40
C ALA A 40 4.53 1.84 -22.07
N SER A 41 5.10 2.54 -21.09
CA SER A 41 6.49 2.34 -20.64
C SER A 41 6.61 1.49 -19.35
N TYR A 42 5.55 0.77 -18.97
CA TYR A 42 5.61 -0.11 -17.81
C TYR A 42 6.64 -1.23 -18.05
N PRO A 43 7.62 -1.42 -17.15
CA PRO A 43 8.70 -2.38 -17.38
C PRO A 43 8.18 -3.82 -17.45
N SER A 44 8.73 -4.62 -18.37
CA SER A 44 8.35 -6.01 -18.56
C SER A 44 8.64 -6.86 -17.31
N LEU A 45 7.98 -8.02 -17.17
CA LEU A 45 8.29 -8.98 -16.11
C LEU A 45 9.74 -9.44 -16.17
N GLU A 46 10.24 -9.72 -17.39
CA GLU A 46 11.61 -10.14 -17.65
C GLU A 46 12.63 -9.09 -17.17
N SER A 47 12.43 -7.80 -17.52
CA SER A 47 13.33 -6.72 -17.09
C SER A 47 13.36 -6.53 -15.59
N GLN A 48 12.34 -6.99 -14.89
CA GLN A 48 12.23 -6.97 -13.43
C GLN A 48 12.67 -8.29 -12.77
N GLY A 49 13.16 -9.27 -13.56
CA GLY A 49 13.60 -10.57 -13.07
C GLY A 49 12.46 -11.46 -12.53
N VAL A 50 11.24 -11.26 -13.05
CA VAL A 50 10.03 -11.96 -12.59
C VAL A 50 9.70 -13.11 -13.52
N ASP A 51 9.51 -14.30 -12.99
CA ASP A 51 9.02 -15.45 -13.74
C ASP A 51 7.56 -15.26 -14.14
N ALA A 52 7.33 -14.98 -15.41
CA ALA A 52 6.00 -14.79 -16.00
C ALA A 52 5.13 -16.06 -15.93
N SER A 53 5.72 -17.24 -15.74
CA SER A 53 5.00 -18.51 -15.63
C SER A 53 4.43 -18.77 -14.24
N ALA A 54 4.87 -18.03 -13.23
CA ALA A 54 4.38 -18.14 -11.86
C ALA A 54 2.90 -17.75 -11.77
N ASP A 55 2.09 -18.54 -11.05
CA ASP A 55 0.65 -18.35 -10.94
C ASP A 55 0.30 -17.29 -9.89
N ASN A 56 -0.27 -16.16 -10.34
CA ASN A 56 -0.72 -15.05 -9.49
C ASN A 56 0.33 -14.54 -8.49
N LEU A 57 1.60 -14.67 -8.83
CA LEU A 57 2.71 -14.24 -8.00
C LEU A 57 2.73 -12.71 -7.88
N ARG A 58 2.70 -12.19 -6.67
CA ARG A 58 2.96 -10.76 -6.42
C ARG A 58 4.46 -10.49 -6.44
N TRP A 59 4.85 -9.44 -7.18
CA TRP A 59 6.21 -8.91 -7.14
C TRP A 59 6.22 -7.40 -6.90
N SER A 60 7.37 -6.87 -6.51
CA SER A 60 7.58 -5.43 -6.32
C SER A 60 9.05 -5.09 -6.51
N THR A 61 9.35 -4.21 -7.44
CA THR A 61 10.67 -3.57 -7.53
C THR A 61 10.64 -2.30 -6.69
N LYS A 62 11.49 -2.25 -5.68
CA LYS A 62 11.53 -1.17 -4.68
C LYS A 62 12.19 0.08 -5.26
N ALA A 63 11.86 1.25 -4.71
CA ALA A 63 12.43 2.53 -5.13
C ALA A 63 13.98 2.52 -5.15
N ARG A 64 14.62 1.89 -4.18
CA ARG A 64 16.09 1.78 -4.11
C ARG A 64 16.72 0.89 -5.17
N ASP A 65 15.93 0.07 -5.84
CA ASP A 65 16.38 -0.94 -6.81
C ASP A 65 15.92 -0.60 -8.25
N ILE A 66 15.32 0.58 -8.49
CA ILE A 66 14.78 0.96 -9.81
C ILE A 66 15.86 1.10 -10.88
N ASP A 67 17.08 1.47 -10.49
CA ASP A 67 18.25 1.57 -11.34
C ASP A 67 18.71 0.20 -11.91
N LYS A 68 18.25 -0.88 -11.29
CA LYS A 68 18.51 -2.25 -11.75
C LYS A 68 17.59 -2.70 -12.87
N ILE A 69 16.51 -1.96 -13.16
CA ILE A 69 15.60 -2.27 -14.27
C ILE A 69 16.22 -1.77 -15.56
N PRO A 70 16.60 -2.67 -16.50
CA PRO A 70 17.17 -2.26 -17.77
C PRO A 70 16.23 -1.35 -18.56
N ASN A 71 16.75 -0.25 -19.10
CA ASN A 71 16.02 0.69 -19.95
C ASN A 71 14.73 1.25 -19.34
N LEU A 72 14.66 1.37 -18.02
CA LEU A 72 13.53 2.03 -17.37
C LEU A 72 13.40 3.47 -17.86
N SER A 73 12.20 3.87 -18.27
CA SER A 73 11.97 5.22 -18.79
C SER A 73 12.22 6.29 -17.73
N SER A 74 12.68 7.48 -18.13
CA SER A 74 12.89 8.62 -17.25
C SER A 74 11.62 8.99 -16.49
N LEU A 75 10.46 8.86 -17.13
CA LEU A 75 9.16 9.11 -16.52
C LEU A 75 8.91 8.20 -15.30
N TRP A 76 9.25 6.92 -15.37
CA TRP A 76 9.13 6.01 -14.24
C TRP A 76 10.12 6.35 -13.13
N ILE A 77 11.35 6.74 -13.48
CA ILE A 77 12.36 7.19 -12.50
C ILE A 77 11.84 8.43 -11.75
N GLU A 78 11.35 9.44 -12.49
CA GLU A 78 10.79 10.66 -11.92
C GLU A 78 9.54 10.38 -11.04
N MET A 79 8.66 9.47 -11.48
CA MET A 79 7.48 9.05 -10.74
C MET A 79 7.85 8.43 -9.39
N VAL A 80 8.82 7.53 -9.36
CA VAL A 80 9.31 6.89 -8.13
C VAL A 80 10.02 7.91 -7.24
N GLN A 81 10.92 8.73 -7.79
CA GLN A 81 11.66 9.75 -7.05
C GLN A 81 10.72 10.79 -6.42
N PHE A 82 9.69 11.23 -7.14
CA PHE A 82 8.71 12.16 -6.59
C PHE A 82 7.99 11.59 -5.39
N HIS A 83 7.50 10.34 -5.49
CA HIS A 83 6.70 9.71 -4.43
C HIS A 83 7.55 9.18 -3.25
N THR A 84 8.87 9.26 -3.34
CA THR A 84 9.79 9.01 -2.22
C THR A 84 10.46 10.29 -1.70
N SER A 85 10.04 11.47 -2.19
CA SER A 85 10.61 12.76 -1.82
C SER A 85 9.97 13.37 -0.57
N GLN A 86 10.68 14.33 0.05
CA GLN A 86 10.14 15.17 1.12
C GLN A 86 8.87 15.92 0.66
N LYS A 87 8.84 16.41 -0.59
CA LYS A 87 7.69 17.14 -1.13
C LYS A 87 6.40 16.30 -1.11
N PHE A 88 6.49 15.02 -1.46
CA PHE A 88 5.33 14.12 -1.39
C PHE A 88 4.94 13.84 0.07
N LEU A 89 5.91 13.61 0.95
CA LEU A 89 5.65 13.43 2.38
C LEU A 89 4.94 14.65 2.98
N ASP A 90 5.44 15.85 2.70
CA ASP A 90 4.83 17.10 3.21
C ASP A 90 3.38 17.25 2.73
N GLN A 91 3.08 16.86 1.48
CA GLN A 91 1.73 16.84 0.94
C GLN A 91 0.82 15.86 1.71
N VAL A 92 1.29 14.64 1.97
CA VAL A 92 0.55 13.65 2.77
C VAL A 92 0.28 14.17 4.18
N LEU A 93 1.32 14.68 4.85
CA LEU A 93 1.21 15.18 6.23
C LEU A 93 0.30 16.41 6.34
N THR A 94 0.24 17.24 5.30
CA THR A 94 -0.67 18.39 5.24
C THR A 94 -2.11 17.95 5.03
N LEU A 95 -2.37 17.12 4.02
CA LEU A 95 -3.72 16.65 3.69
C LEU A 95 -4.35 15.85 4.83
N PHE A 96 -3.59 14.94 5.43
CA PHE A 96 -4.06 14.05 6.49
C PHE A 96 -3.72 14.54 7.90
N ALA A 97 -3.43 15.83 8.09
CA ALA A 97 -2.97 16.36 9.38
C ALA A 97 -3.94 16.08 10.54
N GLN A 98 -5.24 16.29 10.33
CA GLN A 98 -6.25 16.02 11.37
C GLN A 98 -6.38 14.52 11.65
N PRO A 99 -6.62 13.64 10.66
CA PRO A 99 -6.65 12.19 10.89
C PRO A 99 -5.40 11.64 11.58
N LEU A 100 -4.21 12.11 11.21
CA LEU A 100 -2.95 11.67 11.82
C LEU A 100 -2.86 12.04 13.31
N ARG A 101 -3.31 13.23 13.69
CA ARG A 101 -3.35 13.66 15.11
C ARG A 101 -4.38 12.87 15.92
N GLU A 102 -5.51 12.55 15.32
CA GLU A 102 -6.57 11.75 15.96
C GLU A 102 -6.16 10.28 16.14
N LEU A 103 -5.55 9.68 15.12
CA LEU A 103 -5.12 8.27 15.18
C LEU A 103 -3.86 8.08 16.04
N PHE A 104 -2.93 9.03 16.00
CA PHE A 104 -1.60 8.90 16.62
C PHE A 104 -1.26 10.14 17.47
N PRO A 105 -2.07 10.46 18.48
CA PRO A 105 -1.93 11.71 19.26
C PRO A 105 -0.56 11.83 19.96
N THR A 106 0.00 10.73 20.45
CA THR A 106 1.31 10.73 21.10
C THR A 106 2.46 11.10 20.15
N ARG A 107 2.31 10.82 18.87
CA ARG A 107 3.35 11.06 17.85
C ARG A 107 3.19 12.40 17.15
N PHE A 108 1.95 12.84 16.92
CA PHE A 108 1.63 14.04 16.13
C PHE A 108 0.90 15.15 16.93
N SER A 109 0.98 15.12 18.28
CA SER A 109 0.27 16.06 19.16
C SER A 109 0.76 17.51 19.07
N GLY A 110 2.01 17.76 18.70
CA GLY A 110 2.57 19.09 18.54
C GLY A 110 2.35 19.67 17.15
N ALA A 111 2.17 21.00 17.05
CA ALA A 111 2.06 21.68 15.76
C ALA A 111 3.30 21.44 14.86
N LEU A 112 4.47 21.31 15.46
CA LEU A 112 5.73 21.05 14.76
C LEU A 112 5.97 19.56 14.48
N ALA A 113 5.28 18.64 15.14
CA ALA A 113 5.56 17.20 15.04
C ALA A 113 5.37 16.66 13.61
N LEU A 114 4.39 17.17 12.86
CA LEU A 114 4.19 16.80 11.45
C LEU A 114 5.30 17.39 10.56
N THR A 115 5.67 18.64 10.75
CA THR A 115 6.68 19.34 9.94
C THR A 115 8.12 18.87 10.22
N GLN A 116 8.33 18.15 11.31
CA GLN A 116 9.62 17.58 11.69
C GLN A 116 9.91 16.23 11.05
N GLN A 117 8.91 15.60 10.41
CA GLN A 117 9.12 14.32 9.73
C GLN A 117 10.03 14.51 8.50
N ARG A 118 10.94 13.56 8.30
CA ARG A 118 11.89 13.58 7.19
C ARG A 118 11.77 12.32 6.35
N ALA A 119 11.59 12.52 5.04
CA ALA A 119 11.56 11.43 4.08
C ALA A 119 12.97 10.89 3.83
N VAL A 120 13.09 9.57 3.85
CA VAL A 120 14.25 8.84 3.33
C VAL A 120 13.77 7.72 2.44
N VAL A 121 14.53 7.32 1.42
CA VAL A 121 14.21 6.17 0.60
C VAL A 121 14.37 4.90 1.44
N ARG A 122 13.39 4.01 1.35
CA ARG A 122 13.34 2.76 2.13
C ARG A 122 14.45 1.79 1.74
N ASP A 123 15.42 1.57 2.63
CA ASP A 123 16.57 0.69 2.41
C ASP A 123 16.78 -0.37 3.51
N HIS A 124 15.86 -0.53 4.45
CA HIS A 124 15.94 -1.44 5.62
C HIS A 124 17.06 -1.13 6.63
N LYS A 125 17.68 0.03 6.53
CA LYS A 125 18.60 0.50 7.58
C LYS A 125 17.82 1.08 8.75
N ASN A 126 18.50 1.21 9.89
CA ASN A 126 17.92 1.84 11.06
C ASN A 126 17.53 3.28 10.74
N LEU A 127 16.28 3.63 11.01
CA LEU A 127 15.77 4.98 10.86
C LEU A 127 16.13 5.79 12.11
N SER A 128 16.52 7.04 11.90
CA SER A 128 16.64 7.99 13.01
C SER A 128 15.26 8.50 13.45
N PRO A 129 15.10 8.92 14.70
CA PRO A 129 13.85 9.53 15.15
C PRO A 129 13.37 10.65 14.23
N GLY A 130 12.09 10.62 13.86
CA GLY A 130 11.50 11.59 12.92
C GLY A 130 11.74 11.27 11.44
N GLN A 131 12.44 10.20 11.09
CA GLN A 131 12.51 9.71 9.72
C GLN A 131 11.36 8.76 9.38
N LEU A 132 10.87 8.87 8.15
CA LEU A 132 9.93 7.96 7.52
C LEU A 132 10.56 7.40 6.24
N ALA A 133 10.64 6.08 6.16
CA ALA A 133 11.20 5.37 5.00
C ALA A 133 10.12 5.20 3.94
N LEU A 134 10.16 6.03 2.91
CA LEU A 134 9.22 6.03 1.80
C LEU A 134 9.65 5.02 0.73
N ASP A 135 8.68 4.33 0.17
CA ASP A 135 8.86 3.44 -0.97
C ASP A 135 7.75 3.67 -2.01
N ALA A 136 8.12 3.67 -3.27
CA ALA A 136 7.24 3.73 -4.41
C ALA A 136 7.62 2.55 -5.33
N GLN A 137 6.91 1.46 -5.19
CA GLN A 137 7.27 0.18 -5.79
C GLN A 137 6.53 -0.03 -7.11
N ILE A 138 7.27 -0.27 -8.18
CA ILE A 138 6.69 -0.79 -9.44
C ILE A 138 6.30 -2.25 -9.15
N SER A 139 5.01 -2.53 -9.15
CA SER A 139 4.46 -3.74 -8.56
C SER A 139 3.36 -4.36 -9.42
N GLY A 140 3.19 -5.66 -9.31
CA GLY A 140 2.08 -6.32 -9.97
C GLY A 140 1.82 -7.74 -9.47
N ASN A 141 0.91 -8.40 -10.17
CA ASN A 141 0.69 -9.83 -10.05
C ASN A 141 0.80 -10.46 -11.44
N THR A 142 1.53 -11.58 -11.54
CA THR A 142 1.64 -12.37 -12.77
C THR A 142 0.27 -12.87 -13.25
N PRO A 143 0.14 -13.38 -14.47
CA PRO A 143 -1.06 -14.04 -14.96
C PRO A 143 -1.62 -15.06 -13.97
N VAL A 144 -2.91 -15.33 -14.07
CA VAL A 144 -3.61 -16.27 -13.18
C VAL A 144 -4.00 -17.52 -13.95
N LYS A 145 -3.56 -18.66 -13.48
CA LYS A 145 -3.96 -19.98 -14.00
C LYS A 145 -5.11 -20.56 -13.15
N THR A 146 -4.98 -20.44 -11.84
CA THR A 146 -5.96 -20.91 -10.87
C THR A 146 -6.59 -19.73 -10.14
N PRO A 147 -7.93 -19.55 -10.17
CA PRO A 147 -8.58 -18.44 -9.49
C PRO A 147 -8.15 -18.34 -8.02
N GLY A 148 -7.75 -17.12 -7.60
CA GLY A 148 -7.24 -16.89 -6.25
C GLY A 148 -7.18 -15.42 -5.88
N ALA A 149 -7.35 -15.12 -4.59
CA ALA A 149 -7.15 -13.79 -4.05
C ALA A 149 -5.67 -13.62 -3.65
N PRO A 150 -5.00 -12.55 -4.08
CA PRO A 150 -3.61 -12.30 -3.69
C PRO A 150 -3.45 -12.15 -2.18
N ARG A 151 -4.46 -11.59 -1.50
CA ARG A 151 -4.47 -11.42 -0.04
C ARG A 151 -5.92 -11.24 0.48
N GLY A 152 -6.26 -11.95 1.56
CA GLY A 152 -7.52 -11.78 2.28
C GLY A 152 -7.58 -10.47 3.09
N VAL A 153 -8.68 -10.28 3.84
CA VAL A 153 -8.88 -9.07 4.65
C VAL A 153 -7.77 -8.92 5.70
N HIS A 154 -7.11 -7.77 5.71
CA HIS A 154 -6.01 -7.44 6.60
C HIS A 154 -5.87 -5.93 6.75
N PHE A 155 -5.05 -5.48 7.68
CA PHE A 155 -4.42 -4.16 7.73
C PHE A 155 -2.90 -4.34 7.60
N ASP A 156 -2.18 -3.27 7.24
CA ASP A 156 -0.74 -3.35 7.02
C ASP A 156 0.06 -3.40 8.34
N ALA A 157 1.38 -3.55 8.23
CA ALA A 157 2.24 -3.63 9.40
C ALA A 157 2.09 -2.41 10.31
N PRO A 158 2.17 -2.57 11.66
CA PRO A 158 1.92 -1.47 12.60
C PRO A 158 2.88 -0.29 12.48
N ASN A 159 4.06 -0.49 11.90
CA ASN A 159 5.04 0.55 11.65
C ASN A 159 4.85 1.26 10.30
N ALA A 160 3.90 0.83 9.46
CA ALA A 160 3.53 1.53 8.25
C ALA A 160 2.59 2.70 8.57
N LEU A 161 2.90 3.89 8.05
CA LEU A 161 2.08 5.09 8.21
C LEU A 161 0.92 5.12 7.24
N TYR A 162 1.18 4.76 5.99
CA TYR A 162 0.18 4.75 4.92
C TYR A 162 0.42 3.64 3.91
N GLY A 163 -0.62 3.33 3.16
CA GLY A 163 -0.59 2.53 1.95
C GLY A 163 -1.25 3.26 0.78
N GLY A 164 -0.78 2.99 -0.44
CA GLY A 164 -1.38 3.56 -1.65
C GLY A 164 -1.20 2.63 -2.85
N LEU A 165 -2.23 2.56 -3.70
CA LEU A 165 -2.24 1.74 -4.92
C LEU A 165 -2.70 2.58 -6.10
N TYR A 166 -1.81 2.83 -7.06
CA TYR A 166 -2.14 3.48 -8.31
C TYR A 166 -2.20 2.45 -9.43
N TYR A 167 -3.37 2.26 -10.02
CA TYR A 167 -3.65 1.22 -10.99
C TYR A 167 -3.32 1.62 -12.42
N LEU A 168 -2.70 0.69 -13.14
CA LEU A 168 -2.19 0.84 -14.51
C LEU A 168 -2.72 -0.27 -15.41
N ARG A 169 -4.02 -0.58 -15.31
CA ARG A 169 -4.69 -1.60 -16.12
C ARG A 169 -4.54 -1.28 -17.61
N ASP A 170 -4.15 -2.26 -18.41
CA ASP A 170 -4.08 -2.11 -19.86
C ASP A 170 -5.50 -2.07 -20.47
N ASP A 171 -5.65 -1.42 -21.63
CA ASP A 171 -6.98 -1.27 -22.25
C ASP A 171 -7.55 -2.60 -22.78
N ASN A 172 -6.68 -3.53 -23.13
CA ASN A 172 -7.04 -4.87 -23.58
C ASN A 172 -7.13 -5.89 -22.44
N ASP A 173 -6.94 -5.47 -21.19
CA ASP A 173 -7.06 -6.35 -20.02
C ASP A 173 -8.55 -6.53 -19.65
N ASP A 174 -9.10 -7.68 -20.00
CA ASP A 174 -10.49 -8.08 -19.73
C ASP A 174 -10.61 -8.92 -18.43
N SER A 175 -9.54 -9.01 -17.65
CA SER A 175 -9.52 -9.82 -16.42
C SER A 175 -10.62 -9.44 -15.42
N LEU A 176 -11.17 -10.44 -14.74
CA LEU A 176 -12.15 -10.28 -13.69
C LEU A 176 -11.48 -10.39 -12.32
N GLY A 177 -11.88 -9.49 -11.40
CA GLY A 177 -11.32 -9.41 -10.05
C GLY A 177 -10.00 -8.63 -10.00
N GLY A 178 -9.31 -8.71 -8.86
CA GLY A 178 -8.15 -7.86 -8.59
C GLY A 178 -8.51 -6.47 -8.06
N ASP A 179 -9.79 -6.24 -7.78
CA ASP A 179 -10.30 -4.99 -7.21
C ASP A 179 -9.89 -4.87 -5.74
N LEU A 180 -9.75 -3.64 -5.25
CA LEU A 180 -9.54 -3.40 -3.83
C LEU A 180 -10.87 -3.37 -3.10
N GLN A 181 -10.95 -4.08 -1.99
CA GLN A 181 -12.08 -4.03 -1.08
C GLN A 181 -11.72 -3.28 0.19
N ILE A 182 -12.61 -2.38 0.61
CA ILE A 182 -12.56 -1.67 1.88
C ILE A 182 -13.54 -2.34 2.83
N TRP A 183 -13.06 -2.70 4.01
CA TRP A 183 -13.82 -3.43 5.01
C TRP A 183 -13.85 -2.65 6.32
N LYS A 184 -14.82 -2.93 7.19
CA LYS A 184 -14.86 -2.44 8.57
C LYS A 184 -15.15 -3.58 9.56
N TRP A 185 -14.81 -3.38 10.81
CA TRP A 185 -15.16 -4.28 11.89
C TRP A 185 -16.67 -4.26 12.13
N LYS A 186 -17.28 -5.44 12.30
CA LYS A 186 -18.71 -5.54 12.68
C LYS A 186 -18.96 -5.15 14.13
N ASP A 187 -17.99 -5.43 14.98
CA ASP A 187 -18.03 -5.15 16.42
C ASP A 187 -16.72 -4.48 16.83
N ARG A 188 -16.83 -3.30 17.43
CA ARG A 188 -15.68 -2.53 17.89
C ARG A 188 -14.76 -3.30 18.82
N TYR A 189 -15.29 -4.27 19.59
CA TYR A 189 -14.48 -5.12 20.47
C TYR A 189 -13.79 -6.27 19.74
N SER A 190 -14.18 -6.58 18.53
CA SER A 190 -13.58 -7.67 17.75
C SER A 190 -12.12 -7.41 17.42
N HIS A 191 -11.74 -6.17 17.10
CA HIS A 191 -10.37 -5.84 16.75
C HIS A 191 -9.43 -5.90 17.96
N GLU A 192 -9.89 -5.56 19.18
CA GLU A 192 -9.08 -5.65 20.40
C GLU A 192 -8.62 -7.08 20.69
N LYS A 193 -9.48 -8.06 20.35
CA LYS A 193 -9.21 -9.49 20.53
C LYS A 193 -8.38 -10.08 19.40
N LYS A 194 -8.45 -9.49 18.19
CA LYS A 194 -7.91 -10.03 16.94
C LYS A 194 -6.72 -9.27 16.38
N SER A 195 -6.29 -8.20 17.02
CA SER A 195 -5.20 -7.35 16.58
C SER A 195 -3.86 -8.08 16.32
N GLY A 196 -3.67 -9.27 16.88
CA GLY A 196 -2.52 -10.12 16.61
C GLY A 196 -2.62 -10.99 15.34
N GLU A 197 -3.78 -11.04 14.68
CA GLU A 197 -4.04 -11.92 13.52
C GLU A 197 -3.76 -11.27 12.16
N TYR A 198 -3.22 -10.03 12.13
CA TYR A 198 -3.02 -9.30 10.87
C TYR A 198 -2.17 -10.05 9.83
N ARG A 199 -1.19 -10.86 10.27
CA ARG A 199 -0.33 -11.65 9.38
C ARG A 199 -1.06 -12.83 8.73
N GLU A 200 -2.12 -13.33 9.37
CA GLU A 200 -2.92 -14.47 8.91
C GLU A 200 -4.20 -14.02 8.22
N GLY A 201 -4.46 -12.71 8.19
CA GLY A 201 -5.70 -12.12 7.72
C GLY A 201 -6.79 -12.13 8.79
N VAL A 202 -7.79 -11.27 8.60
CA VAL A 202 -8.93 -11.13 9.49
C VAL A 202 -10.04 -12.06 9.02
N ARG A 203 -10.71 -12.76 9.95
CA ARG A 203 -11.80 -13.67 9.60
C ARG A 203 -13.03 -12.89 9.15
N LEU A 204 -13.62 -13.27 8.01
CA LEU A 204 -14.77 -12.58 7.40
C LEU A 204 -15.99 -12.45 8.34
N ARG A 205 -16.18 -13.36 9.29
CA ARG A 205 -17.26 -13.25 10.28
C ARG A 205 -17.16 -12.03 11.20
N HIS A 206 -15.95 -11.42 11.33
CA HIS A 206 -15.71 -10.28 12.20
C HIS A 206 -15.79 -8.93 11.49
N VAL A 207 -15.90 -8.96 10.17
CA VAL A 207 -15.84 -7.78 9.32
C VAL A 207 -16.98 -7.77 8.32
N GLU A 208 -17.28 -6.61 7.78
CA GLU A 208 -18.24 -6.42 6.68
C GLU A 208 -17.62 -5.59 5.57
N LEU A 209 -17.99 -5.92 4.34
CA LEU A 209 -17.56 -5.19 3.16
C LEU A 209 -18.30 -3.86 3.11
N VAL A 210 -17.56 -2.78 2.91
CA VAL A 210 -18.12 -1.43 2.76
C VAL A 210 -18.13 -1.00 1.30
N LYS A 211 -17.00 -1.20 0.60
CA LYS A 211 -16.83 -0.72 -0.77
C LYS A 211 -15.88 -1.61 -1.55
N THR A 212 -16.14 -1.77 -2.83
CA THR A 212 -15.18 -2.34 -3.80
C THR A 212 -14.75 -1.24 -4.76
N VAL A 213 -13.44 -1.02 -4.86
CA VAL A 213 -12.82 -0.09 -5.80
C VAL A 213 -12.29 -0.89 -6.98
N PRO A 214 -12.83 -0.69 -8.20
CA PRO A 214 -12.40 -1.45 -9.37
C PRO A 214 -10.92 -1.30 -9.67
N TYR A 215 -10.29 -2.38 -10.13
CA TYR A 215 -8.98 -2.34 -10.77
C TYR A 215 -9.11 -1.68 -12.15
N LYS A 216 -9.07 -0.35 -12.17
CA LYS A 216 -9.26 0.51 -13.36
C LYS A 216 -8.05 1.40 -13.53
N ALA A 217 -7.60 1.58 -14.78
CA ALA A 217 -6.49 2.48 -15.10
C ALA A 217 -6.72 3.89 -14.51
N ASN A 218 -5.63 4.53 -14.11
CA ASN A 218 -5.63 5.89 -13.56
C ASN A 218 -6.48 6.08 -12.29
N THR A 219 -6.73 4.98 -11.57
CA THR A 219 -7.38 5.03 -10.25
C THR A 219 -6.31 4.93 -9.17
N PHE A 220 -6.34 5.84 -8.22
CA PHE A 220 -5.46 5.85 -7.06
C PHE A 220 -6.26 5.71 -5.77
N VAL A 221 -5.90 4.75 -4.96
CA VAL A 221 -6.41 4.58 -3.59
C VAL A 221 -5.28 4.87 -2.63
N PHE A 222 -5.51 5.75 -1.67
CA PHE A 222 -4.53 6.08 -0.64
C PHE A 222 -5.19 6.11 0.73
N PHE A 223 -4.54 5.59 1.75
CA PHE A 223 -5.10 5.52 3.10
C PHE A 223 -4.03 5.64 4.18
N ILE A 224 -4.43 6.19 5.33
CA ILE A 224 -3.63 6.13 6.56
C ILE A 224 -3.82 4.76 7.19
N ASN A 225 -2.71 4.08 7.47
CA ASN A 225 -2.74 2.75 8.06
C ASN A 225 -3.05 2.81 9.55
N SER A 226 -3.95 1.96 9.99
CA SER A 226 -4.34 1.79 11.38
C SER A 226 -4.90 0.38 11.58
N ILE A 227 -5.28 0.03 12.78
CA ILE A 227 -5.95 -1.24 13.06
C ILE A 227 -7.33 -1.35 12.36
N ASP A 228 -7.92 -0.22 11.98
CA ASP A 228 -9.20 -0.14 11.29
C ASP A 228 -9.07 -0.07 9.77
N SER A 229 -7.86 0.09 9.22
CA SER A 229 -7.62 0.19 7.77
C SER A 229 -7.72 -1.16 7.04
N LEU A 230 -8.84 -1.85 7.25
CA LEU A 230 -9.07 -3.19 6.72
C LEU A 230 -9.32 -3.16 5.22
N HIS A 231 -8.50 -3.90 4.49
CA HIS A 231 -8.63 -4.02 3.05
C HIS A 231 -8.28 -5.42 2.55
N ALA A 232 -8.74 -5.74 1.34
CA ALA A 232 -8.48 -7.02 0.68
C ALA A 232 -8.43 -6.82 -0.84
N VAL A 233 -8.05 -7.86 -1.56
CA VAL A 233 -8.15 -7.89 -3.03
C VAL A 233 -9.14 -8.99 -3.42
N THR A 234 -10.07 -8.68 -4.33
CA THR A 234 -11.02 -9.68 -4.84
C THR A 234 -10.30 -10.82 -5.55
N THR A 235 -10.91 -11.99 -5.55
CA THR A 235 -10.41 -13.16 -6.29
C THR A 235 -10.22 -12.79 -7.77
N ARG A 236 -9.00 -12.97 -8.27
CA ARG A 236 -8.71 -12.87 -9.70
C ARG A 236 -9.09 -14.18 -10.38
N GLN A 237 -9.86 -14.08 -11.45
CA GLN A 237 -10.15 -15.24 -12.31
C GLN A 237 -8.95 -15.57 -13.20
N ALA A 238 -8.95 -16.76 -13.80
CA ALA A 238 -7.91 -17.15 -14.75
C ALA A 238 -7.81 -16.13 -15.89
N THR A 239 -6.60 -15.64 -16.16
CA THR A 239 -6.34 -14.59 -17.14
C THR A 239 -4.87 -14.59 -17.55
N PRO A 240 -4.55 -14.31 -18.84
CA PRO A 240 -3.19 -14.10 -19.29
C PRO A 240 -2.64 -12.73 -18.91
N HIS A 241 -3.47 -11.81 -18.42
CA HIS A 241 -3.09 -10.43 -18.13
C HIS A 241 -2.38 -10.29 -16.77
N THR A 242 -1.35 -9.46 -16.78
CA THR A 242 -0.63 -9.02 -15.58
C THR A 242 -1.38 -7.88 -14.92
N ARG A 243 -1.63 -7.97 -13.61
CA ARG A 243 -2.16 -6.83 -12.84
C ARG A 243 -1.03 -5.87 -12.51
N LYS A 244 -1.09 -4.63 -13.00
CA LYS A 244 -0.04 -3.61 -12.90
C LYS A 244 -0.43 -2.47 -11.97
N PHE A 245 0.45 -2.06 -11.06
CA PHE A 245 0.21 -0.92 -10.17
C PHE A 245 1.51 -0.36 -9.60
N LEU A 246 1.48 0.91 -9.20
CA LEU A 246 2.49 1.51 -8.33
C LEU A 246 1.99 1.39 -6.88
N ASN A 247 2.80 0.82 -6.01
CA ASN A 247 2.49 0.64 -4.59
C ASN A 247 3.29 1.63 -3.76
N LEU A 248 2.60 2.51 -3.04
CA LEU A 248 3.20 3.53 -2.17
C LEU A 248 3.09 3.09 -0.72
N LEU A 249 4.14 3.30 0.05
CA LEU A 249 4.13 3.05 1.49
C LEU A 249 5.18 3.93 2.20
N ALA A 250 4.99 4.13 3.49
CA ALA A 250 5.98 4.74 4.36
C ALA A 250 6.06 3.98 5.68
N ASP A 251 7.27 3.58 6.06
CA ASP A 251 7.53 2.88 7.32
C ASP A 251 8.26 3.79 8.31
N SER A 252 8.04 3.53 9.60
CA SER A 252 8.75 4.12 10.71
C SER A 252 9.62 3.07 11.43
N ASP A 253 10.57 3.52 12.23
CA ASP A 253 11.31 2.70 13.19
C ASP A 253 10.44 2.17 14.33
N GLN A 254 9.34 2.87 14.63
CA GLN A 254 8.41 2.53 15.71
C GLN A 254 7.01 2.24 15.16
N ASN A 255 6.28 1.42 15.89
CA ASN A 255 4.88 1.16 15.59
C ASN A 255 4.02 2.41 15.84
N PHE A 256 3.06 2.66 14.94
CA PHE A 256 2.02 3.67 15.11
C PHE A 256 0.90 3.17 16.03
N PHE A 257 0.69 1.86 16.08
CA PHE A 257 -0.30 1.24 16.95
C PHE A 257 0.18 -0.12 17.43
N ASP A 258 -0.31 -0.55 18.61
CA ASP A 258 0.08 -1.81 19.20
C ASP A 258 -0.84 -2.95 18.79
N LEU A 259 -0.24 -4.10 18.51
CA LEU A 259 -0.95 -5.35 18.33
C LEU A 259 -1.01 -6.10 19.66
N LYS A 260 -2.18 -6.21 20.25
CA LYS A 260 -2.40 -7.08 21.39
C LYS A 260 -2.32 -8.54 20.91
N ALA A 261 -1.15 -9.16 21.07
CA ALA A 261 -0.99 -10.56 20.70
C ALA A 261 -1.93 -11.43 21.53
N SER A 262 -2.77 -12.23 20.85
CA SER A 262 -3.55 -13.28 21.53
C SER A 262 -2.59 -14.23 22.27
N PRO A 263 -2.90 -14.70 23.49
CA PRO A 263 -2.06 -15.64 24.24
C PRO A 263 -1.66 -16.87 23.41
N HIS A 264 -2.56 -17.39 22.58
CA HIS A 264 -2.30 -18.54 21.70
C HIS A 264 -1.26 -18.22 20.59
N LEU A 265 -1.23 -17.00 20.06
CA LEU A 265 -0.21 -16.56 19.09
C LEU A 265 1.16 -16.38 19.72
N ARG A 266 1.21 -15.91 20.99
CA ARG A 266 2.48 -15.84 21.74
C ARG A 266 3.09 -17.23 21.94
N ILE A 267 2.27 -18.21 22.32
CA ILE A 267 2.71 -19.61 22.52
C ILE A 267 3.17 -20.21 21.19
N ARG A 268 2.41 -20.06 20.10
CA ARG A 268 2.76 -20.61 18.79
C ARG A 268 4.03 -19.96 18.21
N ASN A 269 4.21 -18.66 18.37
CA ASN A 269 5.42 -17.97 17.92
C ASN A 269 6.63 -18.33 18.78
N ALA A 270 6.46 -18.55 20.08
CA ALA A 270 7.51 -19.05 20.96
C ALA A 270 7.92 -20.49 20.60
N LEU A 271 6.97 -21.36 20.28
CA LEU A 271 7.22 -22.73 19.82
C LEU A 271 7.92 -22.74 18.45
N ARG A 272 7.48 -21.91 17.48
CA ARG A 272 8.16 -21.79 16.18
C ARG A 272 9.60 -21.29 16.34
N ARG A 273 9.87 -20.30 17.18
CA ARG A 273 11.25 -19.84 17.45
C ARG A 273 12.14 -20.94 18.04
N ARG A 274 11.58 -21.80 18.90
CA ARG A 274 12.31 -22.96 19.46
C ARG A 274 12.56 -24.08 18.45
N LEU A 275 11.68 -24.27 17.46
CA LEU A 275 11.80 -25.35 16.46
C LEU A 275 12.66 -24.97 15.25
N PHE A 276 12.91 -23.66 15.00
CA PHE A 276 13.65 -23.19 13.83
C PHE A 276 14.91 -22.36 14.16
N HIS A 277 15.33 -22.33 15.43
CA HIS A 277 16.60 -21.76 15.88
C HIS A 277 17.35 -22.77 16.76
N THR A 278 17.51 -23.99 16.26
CA THR A 278 18.60 -24.86 16.61
C THR A 278 19.40 -25.03 15.34
N ASP A 279 20.39 -24.16 15.24
CA ASP A 279 21.78 -24.24 14.79
C ASP A 279 22.25 -22.89 14.29
#